data_1e415bc3fff9d9d2e419ff51257fae31
#
_entry.id   1e415bc3fff9d9d2e419ff51257fae31
#
_cell.length_a   1.000
_cell.length_b   1.000
_cell.length_c   1.000
_cell.angle_alpha   90.00
_cell.angle_beta   90.00
_cell.angle_gamma   90.00
#
_symmetry.space_group_name_H-M   'P 1'
#
loop_
_entity.id
_entity.type
_entity.pdbx_description
1 polymer ?
#
loop_
_entity_poly.entity_id
_entity_poly.type
_entity_poly.pdbx_seq_one_letter_code
_entity_poly.pdbx_strand_id
1 'polypeptide(L)'
;MDARLWHQQATAPPRPMPTPIPVETFDTMSDVAQDVYWDDLTTAMTGLVLPSVLAQRASHHLTRLVERNRLRPPGAKAIGSVSASFAVGKSTFVKDWAQAAYRDLLGPACADPRPTWNPEPGVTADWIPHVYITLRAASKIRDVLAALLLTMGYPSEGLVRVTTTRVIHAFRQHGVRLLLIDDSHFLDVSNKDSRDM
;
A
#
# COMPACT_ATOMS: atom_id res chain seq x y z
N MET A 1 -1.69 -6.49 5.69
CA MET A 1 -1.07 -5.29 6.34
C MET A 1 -2.23 -4.48 6.89
N ASP A 2 -2.22 -4.06 8.14
CA ASP A 2 -3.27 -3.19 8.64
C ASP A 2 -3.01 -1.70 8.28
N ALA A 3 -4.03 -0.86 8.41
CA ALA A 3 -3.94 0.54 8.03
C ALA A 3 -2.92 1.34 8.85
N ARG A 4 -2.69 0.97 10.12
CA ARG A 4 -1.72 1.64 10.99
C ARG A 4 -0.29 1.31 10.55
N LEU A 5 -0.03 0.04 10.26
CA LEU A 5 1.28 -0.38 9.75
C LEU A 5 1.57 0.26 8.38
N TRP A 6 0.55 0.38 7.52
CA TRP A 6 0.68 1.12 6.26
C TRP A 6 1.07 2.58 6.52
N HIS A 7 0.35 3.25 7.43
CA HIS A 7 0.65 4.63 7.79
C HIS A 7 2.09 4.80 8.31
N GLN A 8 2.50 3.96 9.27
CA GLN A 8 3.85 3.98 9.82
C GLN A 8 4.93 3.80 8.73
N GLN A 9 4.74 2.85 7.82
CA GLN A 9 5.69 2.62 6.73
C GLN A 9 5.70 3.76 5.70
N ALA A 10 4.53 4.32 5.38
CA ALA A 10 4.42 5.38 4.39
C ALA A 10 4.97 6.72 4.89
N THR A 11 4.88 6.98 6.20
CA THR A 11 5.33 8.25 6.81
C THR A 11 6.70 8.14 7.50
N ALA A 12 7.28 6.94 7.57
CA ALA A 12 8.63 6.76 8.08
C ALA A 12 9.62 7.64 7.30
N PRO A 13 10.54 8.32 7.98
CA PRO A 13 11.61 9.04 7.30
C PRO A 13 12.48 8.08 6.49
N PRO A 14 13.02 8.51 5.34
CA PRO A 14 13.97 7.70 4.60
C PRO A 14 15.17 7.36 5.50
N ARG A 15 15.62 6.12 5.45
CA ARG A 15 16.81 5.71 6.19
C ARG A 15 18.04 6.38 5.58
N PRO A 16 18.87 7.04 6.38
CA PRO A 16 20.08 7.64 5.86
C PRO A 16 21.04 6.54 5.38
N MET A 17 21.68 6.78 4.23
CA MET A 17 22.79 5.95 3.81
C MET A 17 23.97 6.15 4.78
N PRO A 18 24.64 5.08 5.25
CA PRO A 18 25.86 5.23 6.01
C PRO A 18 26.91 5.98 5.18
N THR A 19 27.75 6.76 5.85
CA THR A 19 28.83 7.49 5.18
C THR A 19 29.78 6.50 4.52
N PRO A 20 30.07 6.63 3.22
CA PRO A 20 31.03 5.77 2.55
C PRO A 20 32.41 5.88 3.22
N ILE A 21 33.03 4.74 3.50
CA ILE A 21 34.39 4.68 4.04
C ILE A 21 35.32 4.03 3.02
N PRO A 22 36.61 4.46 2.92
CA PRO A 22 37.59 3.81 2.09
C PRO A 22 37.79 2.35 2.50
N VAL A 23 38.14 1.49 1.54
CA VAL A 23 38.38 0.05 1.80
C VAL A 23 39.48 -0.13 2.82
N GLU A 24 40.57 0.62 2.73
CA GLU A 24 41.69 0.58 3.64
C GLU A 24 41.28 0.91 5.08
N THR A 25 40.31 1.83 5.25
CA THR A 25 39.78 2.17 6.58
C THR A 25 38.89 1.03 7.09
N PHE A 26 38.05 0.47 6.22
CA PHE A 26 37.18 -0.66 6.56
C PHE A 26 38.01 -1.87 7.03
N ASP A 27 39.07 -2.22 6.31
CA ASP A 27 39.96 -3.36 6.65
C ASP A 27 40.69 -3.20 7.98
N THR A 28 40.82 -1.96 8.48
CA THR A 28 41.45 -1.67 9.80
C THR A 28 40.44 -1.63 10.96
N MET A 29 39.13 -1.69 10.66
CA MET A 29 38.10 -1.74 11.70
C MET A 29 38.09 -3.09 12.43
N SER A 30 37.58 -3.11 13.65
CA SER A 30 37.29 -4.36 14.33
C SER A 30 36.12 -5.09 13.66
N ASP A 31 36.11 -6.44 13.76
CA ASP A 31 35.05 -7.28 13.18
C ASP A 31 33.66 -6.79 13.58
N VAL A 32 33.45 -6.43 14.84
CA VAL A 32 32.17 -5.87 15.33
C VAL A 32 31.81 -4.56 14.64
N ALA A 33 32.76 -3.69 14.38
CA ALA A 33 32.50 -2.42 13.71
C ALA A 33 32.21 -2.62 12.21
N GLN A 34 32.85 -3.60 11.56
CA GLN A 34 32.56 -4.00 10.19
C GLN A 34 31.14 -4.57 10.09
N ASP A 35 30.73 -5.45 10.99
CA ASP A 35 29.39 -6.04 11.03
C ASP A 35 28.30 -4.95 11.18
N VAL A 36 28.48 -4.01 12.09
CA VAL A 36 27.55 -2.88 12.29
C VAL A 36 27.43 -2.04 11.00
N TYR A 37 28.57 -1.73 10.37
CA TYR A 37 28.56 -0.97 9.11
C TYR A 37 27.82 -1.72 7.97
N TRP A 38 28.03 -3.04 7.85
CA TRP A 38 27.35 -3.87 6.88
C TRP A 38 25.85 -3.98 7.14
N ASP A 39 25.45 -4.10 8.39
CA ASP A 39 24.03 -4.13 8.77
C ASP A 39 23.34 -2.80 8.43
N ASP A 40 23.97 -1.68 8.74
CA ASP A 40 23.47 -0.35 8.41
C ASP A 40 23.35 -0.15 6.89
N LEU A 41 24.40 -0.53 6.14
CA LEU A 41 24.43 -0.44 4.68
C LEU A 41 23.35 -1.33 4.07
N THR A 42 23.25 -2.59 4.47
CA THR A 42 22.25 -3.54 3.98
C THR A 42 20.84 -3.03 4.27
N THR A 43 20.63 -2.50 5.46
CA THR A 43 19.36 -1.93 5.88
C THR A 43 18.96 -0.71 5.05
N ALA A 44 19.91 0.19 4.77
CA ALA A 44 19.69 1.35 3.93
C ALA A 44 19.43 0.95 2.46
N MET A 45 20.20 -0.01 1.94
CA MET A 45 20.05 -0.51 0.57
C MET A 45 18.72 -1.24 0.34
N THR A 46 18.21 -2.00 1.32
CA THR A 46 16.90 -2.68 1.20
C THR A 46 15.72 -1.72 1.05
N GLY A 47 15.87 -0.47 1.54
CA GLY A 47 14.88 0.60 1.36
C GLY A 47 15.06 1.41 0.07
N LEU A 48 16.14 1.18 -0.69
CA LEU A 48 16.46 1.98 -1.86
C LEU A 48 15.62 1.57 -3.07
N VAL A 49 14.79 2.49 -3.55
CA VAL A 49 14.06 2.32 -4.81
C VAL A 49 14.79 3.13 -5.89
N LEU A 50 15.39 2.43 -6.85
CA LEU A 50 16.08 3.08 -7.95
C LEU A 50 15.09 3.61 -8.98
N PRO A 51 15.10 4.91 -9.27
CA PRO A 51 14.23 5.48 -10.29
C PRO A 51 14.63 4.97 -11.67
N SER A 52 13.67 4.39 -12.39
CA SER A 52 13.85 4.07 -13.82
C SER A 52 12.89 4.91 -14.67
N VAL A 53 13.23 5.11 -15.95
CA VAL A 53 12.34 5.83 -16.88
C VAL A 53 10.98 5.13 -17.00
N LEU A 54 10.97 3.79 -16.96
CA LEU A 54 9.72 3.02 -16.99
C LEU A 54 8.90 3.22 -15.72
N ALA A 55 9.53 3.20 -14.55
CA ALA A 55 8.86 3.47 -13.28
C ALA A 55 8.27 4.89 -13.24
N GLN A 56 9.01 5.90 -13.71
CA GLN A 56 8.52 7.28 -13.80
C GLN A 56 7.30 7.41 -14.73
N ARG A 57 7.34 6.77 -15.90
CA ARG A 57 6.19 6.75 -16.83
C ARG A 57 4.98 6.05 -16.22
N ALA A 58 5.20 4.90 -15.57
CA ALA A 58 4.14 4.16 -14.89
C ALA A 58 3.53 4.98 -13.73
N SER A 59 4.35 5.64 -12.91
CA SER A 59 3.89 6.55 -11.84
C SER A 59 3.00 7.65 -12.40
N HIS A 60 3.45 8.34 -13.46
CA HIS A 60 2.66 9.38 -14.10
C HIS A 60 1.31 8.85 -14.62
N HIS A 61 1.31 7.66 -15.22
CA HIS A 61 0.10 7.01 -15.72
C HIS A 61 -0.89 6.68 -14.60
N LEU A 62 -0.41 6.09 -13.51
CA LEU A 62 -1.22 5.74 -12.33
C LEU A 62 -1.79 7.00 -11.66
N THR A 63 -0.98 8.02 -11.47
CA THR A 63 -1.42 9.30 -10.89
C THR A 63 -2.54 9.93 -11.72
N ARG A 64 -2.36 10.03 -13.04
CA ARG A 64 -3.41 10.54 -13.93
C ARG A 64 -4.68 9.69 -13.93
N LEU A 65 -4.56 8.37 -13.75
CA LEU A 65 -5.71 7.49 -13.64
C LEU A 65 -6.50 7.77 -12.36
N VAL A 66 -5.82 7.92 -11.24
CA VAL A 66 -6.44 8.25 -9.94
C VAL A 66 -7.13 9.61 -10.01
N GLU A 67 -6.49 10.63 -10.57
CA GLU A 67 -7.07 11.96 -10.74
C GLU A 67 -8.33 11.93 -11.63
N ARG A 68 -8.26 11.25 -12.77
CA ARG A 68 -9.45 11.09 -13.64
C ARG A 68 -10.59 10.36 -12.94
N ASN A 69 -10.27 9.33 -12.17
CA ASN A 69 -11.29 8.61 -11.40
C ASN A 69 -11.94 9.48 -10.33
N ARG A 70 -11.18 10.41 -9.74
CA ARG A 70 -11.71 11.38 -8.75
C ARG A 70 -12.75 12.32 -9.37
N LEU A 71 -12.54 12.71 -10.62
CA LEU A 71 -13.44 13.62 -11.34
C LEU A 71 -14.68 12.94 -11.92
N ARG A 72 -14.72 11.59 -11.98
CA ARG A 72 -15.87 10.84 -12.48
C ARG A 72 -17.00 10.77 -11.44
N PRO A 73 -18.26 10.77 -11.87
CA PRO A 73 -19.39 10.54 -10.98
C PRO A 73 -19.27 9.21 -10.23
N PRO A 74 -20.04 9.03 -9.13
CA PRO A 74 -20.10 7.74 -8.43
C PRO A 74 -20.44 6.59 -9.38
N GLY A 75 -19.82 5.42 -9.16
CA GLY A 75 -20.00 4.24 -10.01
C GLY A 75 -18.67 3.56 -10.32
N ALA A 76 -18.64 2.76 -11.39
CA ALA A 76 -17.46 2.02 -11.80
C ALA A 76 -16.30 2.94 -12.16
N LYS A 77 -15.13 2.66 -11.62
CA LYS A 77 -13.89 3.39 -11.86
C LYS A 77 -12.96 2.57 -12.75
N ALA A 78 -12.09 3.26 -13.48
CA ALA A 78 -11.05 2.60 -14.24
C ALA A 78 -10.00 2.00 -13.29
N ILE A 79 -9.55 0.80 -13.62
CA ILE A 79 -8.54 0.06 -12.83
C ILE A 79 -7.21 0.12 -13.57
N GLY A 80 -6.14 0.46 -12.86
CA GLY A 80 -4.78 0.34 -13.35
C GLY A 80 -4.22 -1.04 -13.03
N SER A 81 -3.54 -1.66 -13.99
CA SER A 81 -2.82 -2.91 -13.79
C SER A 81 -1.33 -2.72 -14.11
N VAL A 82 -0.48 -3.18 -13.19
CA VAL A 82 0.98 -3.20 -13.38
C VAL A 82 1.40 -4.65 -13.58
N SER A 83 1.80 -4.98 -14.80
CA SER A 83 2.26 -6.33 -15.17
C SER A 83 3.68 -6.27 -15.70
N ALA A 84 4.52 -7.21 -15.30
CA ALA A 84 5.88 -7.41 -15.77
C ALA A 84 6.36 -8.81 -15.36
N SER A 85 7.55 -9.22 -15.82
CA SER A 85 8.18 -10.48 -15.44
C SER A 85 8.35 -10.62 -13.92
N PHE A 86 8.61 -11.84 -13.46
CA PHE A 86 8.89 -12.11 -12.06
C PHE A 86 10.16 -11.37 -11.59
N ALA A 87 10.20 -10.99 -10.32
CA ALA A 87 11.34 -10.36 -9.63
C ALA A 87 11.86 -9.02 -10.20
N VAL A 88 11.09 -8.31 -11.04
CA VAL A 88 11.49 -6.99 -11.57
C VAL A 88 11.06 -5.79 -10.68
N GLY A 89 10.65 -6.04 -9.44
CA GLY A 89 10.31 -4.99 -8.49
C GLY A 89 8.91 -4.37 -8.63
N LYS A 90 7.94 -5.06 -9.23
CA LYS A 90 6.54 -4.54 -9.38
C LYS A 90 5.93 -4.08 -8.07
N SER A 91 5.93 -4.95 -7.06
CA SER A 91 5.35 -4.64 -5.75
C SER A 91 6.10 -3.52 -5.05
N THR A 92 7.43 -3.48 -5.16
CA THR A 92 8.27 -2.39 -4.65
C THR A 92 7.89 -1.06 -5.29
N PHE A 93 7.81 -1.03 -6.62
CA PHE A 93 7.41 0.15 -7.39
C PHE A 93 6.00 0.65 -6.99
N VAL A 94 5.02 -0.26 -6.95
CA VAL A 94 3.62 0.11 -6.62
C VAL A 94 3.51 0.62 -5.18
N LYS A 95 4.23 0.00 -4.24
CA LYS A 95 4.27 0.46 -2.84
C LYS A 95 4.90 1.83 -2.72
N ASP A 96 6.07 2.05 -3.33
CA ASP A 96 6.77 3.34 -3.30
C ASP A 96 5.90 4.47 -3.88
N TRP A 97 5.33 4.25 -5.08
CA TRP A 97 4.39 5.19 -5.69
C TRP A 97 3.18 5.49 -4.78
N ALA A 98 2.58 4.45 -4.21
CA ALA A 98 1.40 4.61 -3.37
C ALA A 98 1.73 5.30 -2.03
N GLN A 99 2.91 5.06 -1.47
CA GLN A 99 3.38 5.75 -0.26
C GLN A 99 3.67 7.22 -0.53
N ALA A 100 4.28 7.55 -1.68
CA ALA A 100 4.46 8.94 -2.10
C ALA A 100 3.11 9.66 -2.25
N ALA A 101 2.16 9.08 -2.99
CA ALA A 101 0.81 9.61 -3.15
C ALA A 101 0.05 9.73 -1.82
N TYR A 102 0.31 8.84 -0.87
CA TYR A 102 -0.25 8.88 0.49
C TYR A 102 0.28 10.09 1.27
N ARG A 103 1.59 10.32 1.25
CA ARG A 103 2.22 11.49 1.90
C ARG A 103 1.71 12.79 1.31
N ASP A 104 1.64 12.89 -0.01
CA ASP A 104 1.12 14.07 -0.71
C ASP A 104 -0.33 14.37 -0.33
N LEU A 105 -1.15 13.32 -0.15
CA LEU A 105 -2.54 13.46 0.24
C LEU A 105 -2.73 13.91 1.68
N LEU A 106 -1.94 13.34 2.61
CA LEU A 106 -2.02 13.66 4.04
C LEU A 106 -1.39 15.01 4.36
N GLY A 107 -0.33 15.40 3.65
CA GLY A 107 0.41 16.63 3.93
C GLY A 107 0.85 16.69 5.40
N PRO A 108 0.49 17.77 6.14
CA PRO A 108 0.87 17.91 7.56
C PRO A 108 0.33 16.80 8.47
N ALA A 109 -0.77 16.13 8.11
CA ALA A 109 -1.34 15.03 8.89
C ALA A 109 -0.47 13.76 8.89
N CYS A 110 0.62 13.71 8.09
CA CYS A 110 1.65 12.67 8.19
C CYS A 110 2.30 12.58 9.57
N ALA A 111 2.36 13.67 10.31
CA ALA A 111 2.94 13.72 11.65
C ALA A 111 2.01 13.15 12.73
N ASP A 112 0.73 12.99 12.44
CA ASP A 112 -0.24 12.41 13.37
C ASP A 112 -0.19 10.87 13.24
N PRO A 113 0.13 10.12 14.30
CA PRO A 113 0.18 8.67 14.26
C PRO A 113 -1.19 8.02 13.98
N ARG A 114 -2.26 8.79 14.10
CA ARG A 114 -3.63 8.35 13.82
C ARG A 114 -4.44 9.48 13.19
N PRO A 115 -4.19 9.78 11.91
CA PRO A 115 -4.90 10.87 11.24
C PRO A 115 -6.40 10.60 11.23
N THR A 116 -7.18 11.66 11.48
CA THR A 116 -8.64 11.60 11.51
C THR A 116 -9.25 12.53 10.47
N TRP A 117 -10.51 12.28 10.12
CA TRP A 117 -11.30 13.12 9.24
C TRP A 117 -12.78 13.06 9.61
N ASN A 118 -13.59 13.93 9.05
CA ASN A 118 -15.02 13.98 9.30
C ASN A 118 -15.78 13.46 8.07
N PRO A 119 -16.26 12.21 8.07
CA PRO A 119 -17.09 11.66 6.97
C PRO A 119 -18.43 12.38 6.87
N GLU A 120 -18.98 12.82 8.00
CA GLU A 120 -20.26 13.54 8.12
C GLU A 120 -20.14 14.58 9.25
N PRO A 121 -20.99 15.63 9.25
CA PRO A 121 -21.02 16.61 10.34
C PRO A 121 -21.20 15.95 11.71
N GLY A 122 -20.27 16.22 12.62
CA GLY A 122 -20.31 15.69 13.99
C GLY A 122 -19.78 14.25 14.15
N VAL A 123 -19.33 13.62 13.07
CA VAL A 123 -18.74 12.28 13.11
C VAL A 123 -17.24 12.37 12.80
N THR A 124 -16.40 11.86 13.70
CA THR A 124 -14.95 11.74 13.49
C THR A 124 -14.58 10.28 13.31
N ALA A 125 -13.78 9.98 12.30
CA ALA A 125 -13.29 8.62 12.02
C ALA A 125 -11.80 8.65 11.70
N ASP A 126 -11.14 7.48 11.83
CA ASP A 126 -9.76 7.32 11.37
C ASP A 126 -9.72 7.56 9.85
N TRP A 127 -8.77 8.35 9.39
CA TRP A 127 -8.60 8.59 7.97
C TRP A 127 -7.66 7.54 7.37
N ILE A 128 -8.22 6.66 6.53
CA ILE A 128 -7.51 5.56 5.86
C ILE A 128 -7.65 5.74 4.34
N PRO A 129 -7.01 6.75 3.75
CA PRO A 129 -7.22 7.03 2.32
C PRO A 129 -6.68 5.95 1.38
N HIS A 130 -5.70 5.16 1.81
CA HIS A 130 -5.15 4.06 1.03
C HIS A 130 -5.32 2.74 1.77
N VAL A 131 -5.81 1.73 1.05
CA VAL A 131 -5.92 0.35 1.53
C VAL A 131 -5.06 -0.53 0.65
N TYR A 132 -4.13 -1.28 1.24
CA TYR A 132 -3.23 -2.20 0.57
C TYR A 132 -3.47 -3.62 1.08
N ILE A 133 -3.79 -4.53 0.17
CA ILE A 133 -3.93 -5.95 0.47
C ILE A 133 -3.05 -6.78 -0.48
N THR A 134 -2.57 -7.92 0.00
CA THR A 134 -1.87 -8.93 -0.80
C THR A 134 -2.71 -10.19 -0.84
N LEU A 135 -2.98 -10.71 -2.02
CA LEU A 135 -3.74 -11.94 -2.18
C LEU A 135 -2.83 -13.16 -1.99
N ARG A 136 -3.43 -14.24 -1.49
CA ARG A 136 -2.79 -15.55 -1.40
C ARG A 136 -3.27 -16.45 -2.52
N ALA A 137 -2.56 -17.55 -2.78
CA ALA A 137 -2.95 -18.53 -3.78
C ALA A 137 -4.41 -18.97 -3.61
N ALA A 138 -5.17 -19.01 -4.71
CA ALA A 138 -6.58 -19.39 -4.77
C ALA A 138 -7.52 -18.53 -3.90
N SER A 139 -7.20 -17.24 -3.71
CA SER A 139 -8.08 -16.29 -3.01
C SER A 139 -9.40 -16.13 -3.75
N LYS A 140 -10.50 -16.28 -3.06
CA LYS A 140 -11.85 -16.00 -3.56
C LYS A 140 -12.28 -14.59 -3.22
N ILE A 141 -13.39 -14.12 -3.82
CA ILE A 141 -13.96 -12.80 -3.52
C ILE A 141 -14.25 -12.61 -2.03
N ARG A 142 -14.67 -13.66 -1.33
CA ARG A 142 -14.87 -13.64 0.12
C ARG A 142 -13.58 -13.31 0.87
N ASP A 143 -12.45 -13.87 0.45
CA ASP A 143 -11.14 -13.63 1.10
C ASP A 143 -10.66 -12.21 0.85
N VAL A 144 -10.92 -11.66 -0.35
CA VAL A 144 -10.66 -10.25 -0.67
C VAL A 144 -11.45 -9.33 0.25
N LEU A 145 -12.77 -9.55 0.37
CA LEU A 145 -13.63 -8.74 1.23
C LEU A 145 -13.23 -8.84 2.71
N ALA A 146 -12.87 -10.04 3.16
CA ALA A 146 -12.35 -10.26 4.51
C ALA A 146 -11.04 -9.49 4.75
N ALA A 147 -10.08 -9.56 3.81
CA ALA A 147 -8.82 -8.85 3.90
C ALA A 147 -9.03 -7.33 3.96
N LEU A 148 -9.96 -6.78 3.18
CA LEU A 148 -10.30 -5.36 3.18
C LEU A 148 -10.84 -4.91 4.55
N LEU A 149 -11.78 -5.66 5.13
CA LEU A 149 -12.35 -5.33 6.46
C LEU A 149 -11.27 -5.43 7.54
N LEU A 150 -10.49 -6.52 7.56
CA LEU A 150 -9.41 -6.71 8.54
C LEU A 150 -8.36 -5.60 8.47
N THR A 151 -8.01 -5.13 7.26
CA THR A 151 -7.06 -4.02 7.09
C THR A 151 -7.56 -2.74 7.76
N MET A 152 -8.87 -2.51 7.78
CA MET A 152 -9.50 -1.34 8.40
C MET A 152 -9.93 -1.58 9.87
N GLY A 153 -9.59 -2.74 10.45
CA GLY A 153 -9.89 -3.07 11.86
C GLY A 153 -11.31 -3.60 12.10
N TYR A 154 -12.03 -4.04 11.07
CA TYR A 154 -13.37 -4.61 11.20
C TYR A 154 -13.38 -6.13 11.22
N PRO A 155 -14.35 -6.76 11.90
CA PRO A 155 -14.57 -8.20 11.81
C PRO A 155 -14.92 -8.61 10.37
N SER A 156 -14.37 -9.75 9.90
CA SER A 156 -14.47 -10.19 8.50
C SER A 156 -15.52 -11.26 8.24
N GLU A 157 -16.25 -11.69 9.27
CA GLU A 157 -17.21 -12.77 9.20
C GLU A 157 -18.53 -12.36 8.52
N GLY A 158 -19.17 -13.29 7.84
CA GLY A 158 -20.49 -13.10 7.25
C GLY A 158 -20.62 -13.57 5.80
N LEU A 159 -21.84 -13.46 5.28
CA LEU A 159 -22.16 -13.76 3.88
C LEU A 159 -21.54 -12.69 2.96
N VAL A 160 -21.14 -13.09 1.75
CA VAL A 160 -20.51 -12.20 0.75
C VAL A 160 -21.30 -10.90 0.55
N ARG A 161 -22.63 -10.99 0.40
CA ARG A 161 -23.48 -9.82 0.22
C ARG A 161 -23.40 -8.83 1.39
N VAL A 162 -23.45 -9.35 2.63
CA VAL A 162 -23.36 -8.52 3.85
C VAL A 162 -21.98 -7.91 3.98
N THR A 163 -20.94 -8.72 3.74
CA THR A 163 -19.54 -8.28 3.81
C THR A 163 -19.24 -7.21 2.76
N THR A 164 -19.78 -7.34 1.53
CA THR A 164 -19.66 -6.32 0.49
C THR A 164 -20.25 -4.97 0.94
N THR A 165 -21.46 -4.98 1.49
CA THR A 165 -22.09 -3.75 2.01
C THR A 165 -21.26 -3.12 3.13
N ARG A 166 -20.71 -3.94 4.04
CA ARG A 166 -19.83 -3.47 5.12
C ARG A 166 -18.53 -2.85 4.59
N VAL A 167 -17.89 -3.45 3.56
CA VAL A 167 -16.71 -2.89 2.91
C VAL A 167 -17.01 -1.52 2.31
N ILE A 168 -18.13 -1.39 1.57
CA ILE A 168 -18.52 -0.12 0.98
C ILE A 168 -18.77 0.95 2.05
N HIS A 169 -19.44 0.58 3.14
CA HIS A 169 -19.66 1.47 4.27
C HIS A 169 -18.35 1.89 4.94
N ALA A 170 -17.47 0.93 5.22
CA ALA A 170 -16.15 1.18 5.79
C ALA A 170 -15.28 2.09 4.89
N PHE A 171 -15.30 1.90 3.57
CA PHE A 171 -14.60 2.77 2.63
C PHE A 171 -15.09 4.22 2.71
N ARG A 172 -16.40 4.43 2.82
CA ARG A 172 -16.97 5.77 2.99
C ARG A 172 -16.60 6.36 4.34
N GLN A 173 -16.75 5.56 5.40
CA GLN A 173 -16.45 5.97 6.78
C GLN A 173 -14.99 6.42 6.94
N HIS A 174 -14.04 5.72 6.33
CA HIS A 174 -12.61 6.00 6.44
C HIS A 174 -12.04 6.85 5.31
N GLY A 175 -12.87 7.31 4.37
CA GLY A 175 -12.44 8.16 3.26
C GLY A 175 -11.47 7.48 2.31
N VAL A 176 -11.63 6.18 2.04
CA VAL A 176 -10.76 5.41 1.15
C VAL A 176 -10.82 5.97 -0.27
N ARG A 177 -9.65 6.29 -0.82
CA ARG A 177 -9.49 6.87 -2.17
C ARG A 177 -8.73 5.96 -3.12
N LEU A 178 -7.85 5.12 -2.59
CA LEU A 178 -7.03 4.21 -3.37
C LEU A 178 -7.05 2.82 -2.74
N LEU A 179 -7.41 1.82 -3.54
CA LEU A 179 -7.29 0.41 -3.22
C LEU A 179 -6.17 -0.20 -4.07
N LEU A 180 -5.20 -0.81 -3.40
CA LEU A 180 -4.11 -1.55 -4.01
C LEU A 180 -4.26 -3.03 -3.70
N ILE A 181 -4.23 -3.84 -4.74
CA ILE A 181 -4.29 -5.30 -4.63
C ILE A 181 -3.02 -5.86 -5.25
N ASP A 182 -2.13 -6.35 -4.40
CA ASP A 182 -0.91 -7.03 -4.83
C ASP A 182 -1.21 -8.51 -5.07
N ASP A 183 -0.43 -9.11 -5.96
CA ASP A 183 -0.58 -10.52 -6.36
C ASP A 183 -2.00 -10.86 -6.86
N SER A 184 -2.64 -9.93 -7.58
CA SER A 184 -4.01 -10.08 -8.08
C SER A 184 -4.21 -11.30 -8.99
N HIS A 185 -3.13 -11.89 -9.53
CA HIS A 185 -3.18 -13.14 -10.30
C HIS A 185 -3.61 -14.36 -9.48
N PHE A 186 -3.56 -14.27 -8.16
CA PHE A 186 -4.06 -15.31 -7.25
C PHE A 186 -5.59 -15.27 -7.03
N LEU A 187 -6.28 -14.28 -7.59
CA LEU A 187 -7.74 -14.21 -7.47
C LEU A 187 -8.38 -15.32 -8.32
N ASP A 188 -9.05 -16.25 -7.64
CA ASP A 188 -9.85 -17.27 -8.29
C ASP A 188 -11.22 -16.68 -8.68
N VAL A 189 -11.40 -16.45 -9.97
CA VAL A 189 -12.68 -15.98 -10.57
C VAL A 189 -13.54 -17.15 -11.08
N SER A 190 -13.21 -18.39 -10.75
CA SER A 190 -14.01 -19.54 -11.17
C SER A 190 -15.43 -19.45 -10.58
N ASN A 191 -16.41 -19.55 -11.46
CA ASN A 191 -17.85 -19.22 -11.30
C ASN A 191 -18.64 -20.10 -10.31
N LYS A 192 -18.07 -20.76 -9.33
CA LYS A 192 -18.83 -21.59 -8.39
C LYS A 192 -19.57 -20.78 -7.31
N ASP A 193 -19.11 -19.59 -6.98
CA ASP A 193 -19.70 -18.77 -5.92
C ASP A 193 -20.74 -17.75 -6.43
N SER A 194 -20.93 -17.63 -7.75
CA SER A 194 -21.94 -16.73 -8.36
C SER A 194 -23.34 -17.33 -8.46
N ARG A 195 -23.55 -18.58 -8.01
CA ARG A 195 -24.87 -19.23 -8.02
C ARG A 195 -25.68 -19.01 -6.75
N ASP A 196 -25.09 -18.40 -5.72
CA ASP A 196 -25.72 -18.13 -4.42
C ASP A 196 -25.99 -16.62 -4.19
N MET A 197 -26.09 -15.86 -5.30
CA MET A 197 -26.54 -14.46 -5.28
C MET A 197 -27.97 -14.32 -5.72
#